data_47705bc8e0ff21cdc05a38f6ff7f38fa
#
_entry.id   47705bc8e0ff21cdc05a38f6ff7f38fa
#
_cell.length_a   1.000
_cell.length_b   1.000
_cell.length_c   1.000
_cell.angle_alpha   90.00
_cell.angle_beta   90.00
_cell.angle_gamma   90.00
#
_symmetry.space_group_name_H-M   'P 1'
#
loop_
_entity.id
_entity.type
_entity.pdbx_description
1 polymer ?
#
loop_
_entity_poly.entity_id
_entity_poly.type
_entity_poly.pdbx_seq_one_letter_code
_entity_poly.pdbx_strand_id
1 'polypeptide(L)'
;IGFLSIAQSDFTDIDNRAKNIGFSPKNELAKNITTGFKTDIEKIRALYIWVTENISYDFELLENEELQTEFYISEENVIDKTLERKKAICSGYSLLFKKLCTDLGIECETVGGFSKQWMDSFLSKRVSDHAWNVVKIENNWYFIDTTWASKNEFNEERDDFWFFTKPESFIYSHYPENEKWTLLDYNISKDEFDQLPVINDRSFFEDQILVIYPIAETIVVDKDRIIKLELQTKNTNRSISLLGYPWETYASKNNLKFPSDAEYSKLSAEEAARYNQVIPSLEIIKQEPIDDKLLIEAKVTSEGLKKFEVYVEGNAIAKFKVILE
;
A
#
# COMPACT_ATOMS: atom_id res chain seq x y z
N ILE A 1 -9.81 18.14 -17.94
CA ILE A 1 -9.85 18.44 -16.50
C ILE A 1 -8.77 17.56 -15.89
N GLY A 2 -7.62 18.16 -15.49
CA GLY A 2 -6.46 17.39 -15.05
C GLY A 2 -6.61 16.80 -13.64
N PHE A 3 -5.77 15.85 -13.29
CA PHE A 3 -5.64 15.22 -11.95
C PHE A 3 -5.73 16.23 -10.77
N LEU A 4 -5.24 17.45 -10.96
CA LEU A 4 -5.26 18.53 -9.97
C LEU A 4 -6.68 19.02 -9.58
N SER A 5 -7.65 18.91 -10.47
CA SER A 5 -9.02 19.40 -10.21
C SER A 5 -9.87 18.37 -9.44
N ILE A 6 -9.56 17.08 -9.59
CA ILE A 6 -10.30 16.00 -8.93
C ILE A 6 -9.82 15.83 -7.48
N ALA A 7 -8.51 15.95 -7.25
CA ALA A 7 -7.91 15.85 -5.91
C ALA A 7 -8.32 16.97 -4.93
N GLN A 8 -8.90 18.07 -5.42
CA GLN A 8 -9.39 19.19 -4.61
C GLN A 8 -10.91 19.21 -4.45
N SER A 9 -11.63 18.19 -4.94
CA SER A 9 -13.09 18.14 -4.83
C SER A 9 -13.50 17.83 -3.39
N ASP A 10 -14.47 18.60 -2.88
CA ASP A 10 -15.11 18.28 -1.60
C ASP A 10 -16.18 17.19 -1.83
N PHE A 11 -15.90 15.99 -1.39
CA PHE A 11 -16.79 14.85 -1.47
C PHE A 11 -17.63 14.61 -0.22
N THR A 12 -17.58 15.49 0.78
CA THR A 12 -18.20 15.31 2.10
C THR A 12 -19.69 14.95 2.02
N ASP A 13 -20.47 15.64 1.17
CA ASP A 13 -21.91 15.33 1.00
C ASP A 13 -22.11 13.96 0.37
N ILE A 14 -21.35 13.63 -0.66
CA ILE A 14 -21.41 12.33 -1.33
C ILE A 14 -21.09 11.21 -0.36
N ASP A 15 -20.00 11.34 0.38
CA ASP A 15 -19.52 10.36 1.35
C ASP A 15 -20.59 10.11 2.44
N ASN A 16 -21.14 11.20 3.00
CA ASN A 16 -22.17 11.11 4.03
C ASN A 16 -23.47 10.46 3.55
N ARG A 17 -23.83 10.65 2.30
CA ARG A 17 -25.03 10.03 1.71
C ARG A 17 -24.77 8.57 1.34
N ALA A 18 -23.68 8.29 0.63
CA ALA A 18 -23.39 6.95 0.11
C ALA A 18 -23.20 5.90 1.21
N LYS A 19 -22.46 6.22 2.29
CA LYS A 19 -22.23 5.27 3.41
C LYS A 19 -23.49 4.81 4.11
N ASN A 20 -24.59 5.58 4.03
CA ASN A 20 -25.86 5.27 4.70
C ASN A 20 -26.86 4.55 3.79
N ILE A 21 -26.52 4.27 2.54
CA ILE A 21 -27.39 3.52 1.63
C ILE A 21 -27.34 2.03 2.02
N GLY A 22 -28.51 1.46 2.29
CA GLY A 22 -28.65 0.03 2.60
C GLY A 22 -28.48 -0.86 1.38
N PHE A 23 -28.36 -2.16 1.63
CA PHE A 23 -28.36 -3.18 0.57
C PHE A 23 -29.72 -3.20 -0.14
N SER A 24 -29.70 -3.41 -1.43
CA SER A 24 -30.87 -3.56 -2.29
C SER A 24 -30.59 -4.65 -3.35
N PRO A 25 -31.60 -5.09 -4.13
CA PRO A 25 -31.37 -6.06 -5.19
C PRO A 25 -30.22 -5.64 -6.10
N LYS A 26 -29.37 -6.58 -6.49
CA LYS A 26 -28.11 -6.36 -7.24
C LYS A 26 -28.31 -5.44 -8.45
N ASN A 27 -29.38 -5.64 -9.22
CA ASN A 27 -29.69 -4.86 -10.42
C ASN A 27 -30.17 -3.41 -10.16
N GLU A 28 -30.49 -3.07 -8.92
CA GLU A 28 -30.93 -1.73 -8.52
C GLU A 28 -29.88 -1.02 -7.65
N LEU A 29 -28.91 -1.77 -7.13
CA LEU A 29 -27.96 -1.31 -6.13
C LEU A 29 -27.18 -0.09 -6.59
N ALA A 30 -26.55 -0.15 -7.77
CA ALA A 30 -25.77 0.95 -8.31
C ALA A 30 -26.62 2.24 -8.48
N LYS A 31 -27.84 2.10 -8.99
CA LYS A 31 -28.77 3.21 -9.17
C LYS A 31 -29.19 3.81 -7.81
N ASN A 32 -29.46 2.96 -6.81
CA ASN A 32 -29.85 3.42 -5.49
C ASN A 32 -28.72 4.19 -4.80
N ILE A 33 -27.47 3.67 -4.87
CA ILE A 33 -26.30 4.33 -4.31
C ILE A 33 -26.10 5.72 -4.95
N THR A 34 -26.32 5.83 -6.25
CA THR A 34 -25.98 7.04 -7.01
C THR A 34 -27.14 7.98 -7.27
N THR A 35 -28.30 7.73 -6.63
CA THR A 35 -29.49 8.58 -6.81
C THR A 35 -29.21 10.03 -6.45
N GLY A 36 -29.44 10.93 -7.41
CA GLY A 36 -29.24 12.37 -7.27
C GLY A 36 -27.85 12.88 -7.58
N PHE A 37 -26.86 12.00 -7.85
CA PHE A 37 -25.56 12.38 -8.36
C PHE A 37 -25.58 12.49 -9.91
N LYS A 38 -24.93 13.49 -10.46
CA LYS A 38 -25.05 13.85 -11.86
C LYS A 38 -23.84 13.44 -12.70
N THR A 39 -22.64 13.71 -12.18
CA THR A 39 -21.39 13.44 -12.88
C THR A 39 -20.88 12.03 -12.62
N ASP A 40 -20.10 11.49 -13.53
CA ASP A 40 -19.49 10.15 -13.33
C ASP A 40 -18.53 10.14 -12.16
N ILE A 41 -17.81 11.24 -11.90
CA ILE A 41 -16.94 11.37 -10.72
C ILE A 41 -17.76 11.23 -9.42
N GLU A 42 -18.88 11.94 -9.30
CA GLU A 42 -19.76 11.84 -8.13
C GLU A 42 -20.29 10.41 -7.93
N LYS A 43 -20.71 9.75 -9.02
CA LYS A 43 -21.21 8.38 -9.00
C LYS A 43 -20.11 7.40 -8.60
N ILE A 44 -18.93 7.49 -9.22
CA ILE A 44 -17.76 6.65 -8.89
C ILE A 44 -17.39 6.82 -7.43
N ARG A 45 -17.36 8.06 -6.91
CA ARG A 45 -17.09 8.32 -5.50
C ARG A 45 -18.13 7.66 -4.60
N ALA A 46 -19.41 7.79 -4.92
CA ALA A 46 -20.48 7.17 -4.14
C ALA A 46 -20.38 5.64 -4.13
N LEU A 47 -20.06 5.01 -5.27
CA LEU A 47 -19.82 3.56 -5.36
C LEU A 47 -18.61 3.13 -4.53
N TYR A 48 -17.51 3.88 -4.62
CA TYR A 48 -16.29 3.65 -3.84
C TYR A 48 -16.59 3.69 -2.33
N ILE A 49 -17.26 4.73 -1.86
CA ILE A 49 -17.66 4.87 -0.45
C ILE A 49 -18.55 3.70 -0.03
N TRP A 50 -19.56 3.38 -0.85
CA TRP A 50 -20.49 2.32 -0.48
C TRP A 50 -19.78 0.97 -0.34
N VAL A 51 -18.91 0.61 -1.30
CA VAL A 51 -18.17 -0.66 -1.26
C VAL A 51 -17.24 -0.70 -0.05
N THR A 52 -16.45 0.34 0.16
CA THR A 52 -15.45 0.38 1.25
C THR A 52 -16.07 0.42 2.65
N GLU A 53 -17.31 0.90 2.81
CA GLU A 53 -17.99 0.98 4.09
C GLU A 53 -18.91 -0.23 4.37
N ASN A 54 -19.36 -0.94 3.34
CA ASN A 54 -20.36 -2.00 3.49
C ASN A 54 -19.83 -3.42 3.24
N ILE A 55 -18.64 -3.56 2.64
CA ILE A 55 -17.98 -4.85 2.42
C ILE A 55 -16.76 -4.93 3.34
N SER A 56 -16.67 -5.98 4.15
CA SER A 56 -15.53 -6.24 5.01
C SER A 56 -14.55 -7.23 4.38
N TYR A 57 -13.28 -7.22 4.81
CA TYR A 57 -12.32 -8.22 4.33
C TYR A 57 -12.65 -9.61 4.88
N ASP A 58 -12.61 -10.63 4.03
CA ASP A 58 -13.02 -12.01 4.35
C ASP A 58 -11.78 -12.89 4.58
N PHE A 59 -11.23 -12.86 5.80
CA PHE A 59 -10.12 -13.71 6.18
C PHE A 59 -10.47 -15.21 6.14
N GLU A 60 -11.73 -15.57 6.42
CA GLU A 60 -12.21 -16.95 6.31
C GLU A 60 -12.12 -17.45 4.88
N LEU A 61 -12.56 -16.64 3.89
CA LEU A 61 -12.45 -16.98 2.48
C LEU A 61 -10.98 -17.08 2.03
N LEU A 62 -10.09 -16.23 2.58
CA LEU A 62 -8.68 -16.24 2.23
C LEU A 62 -7.99 -17.56 2.62
N GLU A 63 -8.38 -18.17 3.74
CA GLU A 63 -7.72 -19.35 4.32
C GLU A 63 -8.45 -20.67 4.02
N ASN A 64 -9.69 -20.63 3.50
CA ASN A 64 -10.53 -21.81 3.34
C ASN A 64 -10.68 -22.21 1.86
N GLU A 65 -9.93 -23.22 1.41
CA GLU A 65 -9.93 -23.73 0.03
C GLU A 65 -11.31 -24.27 -0.42
N GLU A 66 -12.09 -24.91 0.49
CA GLU A 66 -13.40 -25.42 0.19
C GLU A 66 -14.37 -24.27 -0.11
N LEU A 67 -14.37 -23.24 0.73
CA LEU A 67 -15.14 -22.03 0.53
C LEU A 67 -14.72 -21.31 -0.77
N GLN A 68 -13.42 -21.22 -1.07
CA GLN A 68 -12.92 -20.67 -2.34
C GLN A 68 -13.47 -21.42 -3.54
N THR A 69 -13.53 -22.74 -3.50
CA THR A 69 -14.07 -23.57 -4.58
C THR A 69 -15.55 -23.23 -4.84
N GLU A 70 -16.36 -23.02 -3.82
CA GLU A 70 -17.74 -22.58 -3.95
C GLU A 70 -17.89 -21.13 -4.41
N PHE A 71 -16.95 -20.27 -3.99
CA PHE A 71 -16.99 -18.84 -4.27
C PHE A 71 -16.60 -18.53 -5.72
N TYR A 72 -15.55 -19.17 -6.24
CA TYR A 72 -14.93 -18.84 -7.54
C TYR A 72 -15.46 -19.66 -8.73
N ILE A 73 -16.75 -20.02 -8.74
CA ILE A 73 -17.39 -20.73 -9.86
C ILE A 73 -17.49 -19.84 -11.11
N SER A 74 -17.81 -18.56 -10.91
CA SER A 74 -17.91 -17.55 -11.98
C SER A 74 -17.82 -16.14 -11.37
N GLU A 75 -17.53 -15.13 -12.18
CA GLU A 75 -17.55 -13.72 -11.74
C GLU A 75 -18.91 -13.33 -11.14
N GLU A 76 -19.99 -13.77 -11.76
CA GLU A 76 -21.35 -13.51 -11.26
C GLU A 76 -21.55 -14.13 -9.86
N ASN A 77 -21.08 -15.37 -9.65
CA ASN A 77 -21.14 -16.02 -8.36
C ASN A 77 -20.30 -15.30 -7.30
N VAL A 78 -19.11 -14.81 -7.66
CA VAL A 78 -18.26 -14.01 -6.77
C VAL A 78 -19.01 -12.75 -6.30
N ILE A 79 -19.67 -12.04 -7.23
CA ILE A 79 -20.46 -10.83 -6.91
C ILE A 79 -21.64 -11.17 -5.99
N ASP A 80 -22.39 -12.22 -6.31
CA ASP A 80 -23.54 -12.65 -5.52
C ASP A 80 -23.13 -13.05 -4.10
N LYS A 81 -22.07 -13.84 -3.97
CA LYS A 81 -21.51 -14.26 -2.68
C LYS A 81 -20.94 -13.08 -1.87
N THR A 82 -20.29 -12.12 -2.54
CA THR A 82 -19.83 -10.89 -1.90
C THR A 82 -20.99 -10.10 -1.29
N LEU A 83 -22.08 -9.93 -2.01
CA LEU A 83 -23.27 -9.23 -1.52
C LEU A 83 -23.99 -10.00 -0.43
N GLU A 84 -24.12 -11.33 -0.56
CA GLU A 84 -24.74 -12.21 0.43
C GLU A 84 -23.98 -12.19 1.76
N ARG A 85 -22.66 -12.39 1.70
CA ARG A 85 -21.78 -12.44 2.87
C ARG A 85 -21.44 -11.07 3.43
N LYS A 86 -21.53 -10.01 2.61
CA LYS A 86 -21.04 -8.65 2.90
C LYS A 86 -19.54 -8.65 3.22
N LYS A 87 -18.83 -9.61 2.67
CA LYS A 87 -17.40 -9.84 2.85
C LYS A 87 -16.81 -10.35 1.56
N ALA A 88 -15.56 -9.99 1.29
CA ALA A 88 -14.79 -10.46 0.15
C ALA A 88 -13.28 -10.34 0.38
N ILE A 89 -12.49 -10.97 -0.47
CA ILE A 89 -11.10 -10.62 -0.71
C ILE A 89 -11.00 -9.75 -1.98
N CYS A 90 -9.82 -9.33 -2.38
CA CYS A 90 -9.59 -8.35 -3.44
C CYS A 90 -10.37 -8.60 -4.75
N SER A 91 -10.50 -9.87 -5.16
CA SER A 91 -11.30 -10.24 -6.36
C SER A 91 -12.78 -9.91 -6.21
N GLY A 92 -13.37 -10.15 -5.03
CA GLY A 92 -14.79 -9.83 -4.80
C GLY A 92 -15.03 -8.32 -4.74
N TYR A 93 -14.14 -7.58 -4.10
CA TYR A 93 -14.17 -6.11 -4.10
C TYR A 93 -14.12 -5.54 -5.53
N SER A 94 -13.12 -5.96 -6.31
CA SER A 94 -12.90 -5.43 -7.65
C SER A 94 -14.00 -5.81 -8.64
N LEU A 95 -14.51 -7.04 -8.58
CA LEU A 95 -15.62 -7.48 -9.44
C LEU A 95 -16.93 -6.79 -9.08
N LEU A 96 -17.24 -6.64 -7.78
CA LEU A 96 -18.42 -5.90 -7.35
C LEU A 96 -18.35 -4.43 -7.80
N PHE A 97 -17.22 -3.77 -7.59
CA PHE A 97 -17.04 -2.38 -8.00
C PHE A 97 -17.18 -2.21 -9.52
N LYS A 98 -16.55 -3.10 -10.32
CA LYS A 98 -16.72 -3.12 -11.79
C LYS A 98 -18.18 -3.30 -12.18
N LYS A 99 -18.89 -4.24 -11.56
CA LYS A 99 -20.33 -4.47 -11.83
C LYS A 99 -21.15 -3.22 -11.58
N LEU A 100 -20.97 -2.56 -10.43
CA LEU A 100 -21.70 -1.34 -10.09
C LEU A 100 -21.42 -0.19 -11.07
N CYS A 101 -20.19 -0.01 -11.51
CA CYS A 101 -19.83 0.96 -12.54
C CYS A 101 -20.51 0.62 -13.88
N THR A 102 -20.44 -0.64 -14.31
CA THR A 102 -21.01 -1.12 -15.56
C THR A 102 -22.53 -0.92 -15.61
N ASP A 103 -23.24 -1.14 -14.49
CA ASP A 103 -24.68 -0.92 -14.38
C ASP A 103 -25.10 0.55 -14.61
N LEU A 104 -24.15 1.47 -14.46
CA LEU A 104 -24.34 2.90 -14.72
C LEU A 104 -23.79 3.34 -16.09
N GLY A 105 -23.26 2.41 -16.87
CA GLY A 105 -22.63 2.71 -18.17
C GLY A 105 -21.24 3.35 -18.04
N ILE A 106 -20.59 3.23 -16.88
CA ILE A 106 -19.23 3.71 -16.63
C ILE A 106 -18.25 2.61 -17.01
N GLU A 107 -17.29 2.92 -17.91
CA GLU A 107 -16.22 1.98 -18.26
C GLU A 107 -15.33 1.72 -17.05
N CYS A 108 -15.23 0.44 -16.65
CA CYS A 108 -14.43 -0.01 -15.52
C CYS A 108 -13.84 -1.39 -15.80
N GLU A 109 -12.55 -1.57 -15.52
CA GLU A 109 -11.90 -2.87 -15.65
C GLU A 109 -11.36 -3.35 -14.30
N THR A 110 -11.37 -4.67 -14.11
CA THR A 110 -10.63 -5.32 -13.03
C THR A 110 -9.24 -5.63 -13.54
N VAL A 111 -8.24 -5.26 -12.78
CA VAL A 111 -6.82 -5.47 -13.08
C VAL A 111 -6.25 -6.42 -12.02
N GLY A 112 -5.73 -7.57 -12.47
CA GLY A 112 -4.93 -8.47 -11.65
C GLY A 112 -3.45 -8.09 -11.69
N GLY A 113 -2.74 -8.32 -10.59
CA GLY A 113 -1.33 -7.98 -10.53
C GLY A 113 -0.64 -8.38 -9.23
N PHE A 114 0.53 -7.81 -9.05
CA PHE A 114 1.42 -8.06 -7.92
C PHE A 114 1.36 -6.88 -6.96
N SER A 115 1.32 -7.17 -5.67
CA SER A 115 1.32 -6.13 -4.64
C SER A 115 2.60 -6.15 -3.79
N LYS A 116 2.98 -4.99 -3.27
CA LYS A 116 4.00 -4.82 -2.23
C LYS A 116 3.36 -4.13 -1.04
N GLN A 117 3.29 -4.81 0.10
CA GLN A 117 2.78 -4.22 1.33
C GLN A 117 3.93 -3.90 2.29
N TRP A 118 3.72 -2.90 3.15
CA TRP A 118 4.69 -2.54 4.18
C TRP A 118 5.09 -3.72 5.08
N MET A 119 4.13 -4.61 5.36
CA MET A 119 4.36 -5.80 6.20
C MET A 119 4.98 -6.97 5.44
N ASP A 120 5.04 -6.91 4.10
CA ASP A 120 5.62 -7.99 3.31
C ASP A 120 7.12 -8.16 3.61
N SER A 121 7.55 -9.41 3.56
CA SER A 121 8.96 -9.72 3.44
C SER A 121 9.44 -9.25 2.06
N PHE A 122 10.71 -8.86 1.95
CA PHE A 122 11.35 -8.46 0.70
C PHE A 122 11.49 -9.64 -0.29
N LEU A 123 10.41 -10.32 -0.62
CA LEU A 123 10.39 -11.41 -1.57
C LEU A 123 9.61 -10.99 -2.81
N SER A 124 10.25 -11.12 -3.97
CA SER A 124 9.55 -10.99 -5.23
C SER A 124 8.43 -12.02 -5.33
N LYS A 125 7.21 -11.54 -5.55
CA LYS A 125 6.04 -12.40 -5.75
C LYS A 125 6.03 -12.90 -7.20
N ARG A 126 6.00 -14.21 -7.38
CA ARG A 126 5.99 -14.85 -8.69
C ARG A 126 4.59 -15.05 -9.25
N VAL A 127 3.59 -14.97 -8.41
CA VAL A 127 2.19 -15.16 -8.75
C VAL A 127 1.45 -13.88 -8.41
N SER A 128 0.56 -13.46 -9.29
CA SER A 128 -0.38 -12.36 -9.04
C SER A 128 -1.18 -12.64 -7.77
N ASP A 129 -1.21 -11.67 -6.88
CA ASP A 129 -1.75 -11.84 -5.52
C ASP A 129 -2.78 -10.77 -5.15
N HIS A 130 -3.03 -9.82 -6.05
CA HIS A 130 -3.95 -8.73 -5.79
C HIS A 130 -4.78 -8.36 -7.02
N ALA A 131 -5.92 -7.71 -6.78
CA ALA A 131 -6.80 -7.20 -7.82
C ALA A 131 -7.39 -5.86 -7.40
N TRP A 132 -7.40 -4.92 -8.34
CA TRP A 132 -7.94 -3.58 -8.20
C TRP A 132 -8.74 -3.16 -9.43
N ASN A 133 -9.14 -1.90 -9.52
CA ASN A 133 -9.87 -1.39 -10.67
C ASN A 133 -9.17 -0.22 -11.34
N VAL A 134 -9.46 -0.06 -12.64
CA VAL A 134 -9.30 1.19 -13.36
C VAL A 134 -10.66 1.62 -13.90
N VAL A 135 -10.97 2.91 -13.75
CA VAL A 135 -12.21 3.52 -14.26
C VAL A 135 -11.89 4.57 -15.28
N LYS A 136 -12.72 4.70 -16.28
CA LYS A 136 -12.53 5.69 -17.33
C LYS A 136 -13.48 6.87 -17.14
N ILE A 137 -12.90 8.04 -17.08
CA ILE A 137 -13.63 9.32 -17.03
C ILE A 137 -13.19 10.12 -18.24
N GLU A 138 -14.14 10.46 -19.10
CA GLU A 138 -13.85 11.04 -20.41
C GLU A 138 -12.92 10.11 -21.22
N ASN A 139 -11.67 10.52 -21.43
CA ASN A 139 -10.67 9.71 -22.17
C ASN A 139 -9.51 9.22 -21.31
N ASN A 140 -9.57 9.40 -19.98
CA ASN A 140 -8.49 9.07 -19.06
C ASN A 140 -8.89 7.94 -18.12
N TRP A 141 -7.94 7.05 -17.84
CA TRP A 141 -8.07 5.99 -16.85
C TRP A 141 -7.54 6.44 -15.48
N TYR A 142 -8.20 5.99 -14.41
CA TYR A 142 -7.87 6.32 -13.02
C TYR A 142 -7.90 5.06 -12.17
N PHE A 143 -6.96 4.91 -11.26
CA PHE A 143 -6.90 3.81 -10.32
C PHE A 143 -7.92 3.93 -9.20
N ILE A 144 -8.48 2.78 -8.84
CA ILE A 144 -9.33 2.59 -7.64
C ILE A 144 -8.93 1.27 -6.99
N ASP A 145 -8.57 1.31 -5.71
CA ASP A 145 -8.45 0.10 -4.92
C ASP A 145 -9.39 0.14 -3.72
N THR A 146 -10.54 -0.48 -3.87
CA THR A 146 -11.54 -0.56 -2.80
C THR A 146 -11.14 -1.52 -1.68
N THR A 147 -10.23 -2.46 -1.94
CA THR A 147 -9.75 -3.41 -0.93
C THR A 147 -8.83 -2.74 0.07
N TRP A 148 -7.78 -2.07 -0.44
CA TRP A 148 -6.82 -1.39 0.44
C TRP A 148 -7.39 -0.13 1.07
N ALA A 149 -8.42 0.45 0.46
CA ALA A 149 -9.16 1.56 1.02
C ALA A 149 -10.08 1.18 2.18
N SER A 150 -10.54 -0.08 2.22
CA SER A 150 -11.55 -0.50 3.20
C SER A 150 -10.99 -0.56 4.61
N LYS A 151 -11.85 -0.27 5.58
CA LYS A 151 -11.58 -0.49 6.99
C LYS A 151 -11.32 -1.98 7.25
N ASN A 152 -10.33 -2.24 8.06
CA ASN A 152 -10.02 -3.59 8.53
C ASN A 152 -9.45 -3.53 9.95
N GLU A 153 -9.00 -4.66 10.48
CA GLU A 153 -8.42 -4.72 11.83
C GLU A 153 -7.13 -3.90 12.01
N PHE A 154 -6.47 -3.51 10.90
CA PHE A 154 -5.25 -2.70 10.90
C PHE A 154 -5.53 -1.23 10.57
N ASN A 155 -6.65 -0.92 9.92
CA ASN A 155 -7.08 0.42 9.53
C ASN A 155 -8.48 0.70 10.08
N GLU A 156 -8.57 1.51 11.14
CA GLU A 156 -9.84 1.90 11.77
C GLU A 156 -10.69 2.81 10.87
N GLU A 157 -10.04 3.51 9.93
CA GLU A 157 -10.68 4.44 9.00
C GLU A 157 -10.41 4.05 7.55
N ARG A 158 -11.32 4.44 6.65
CA ARG A 158 -11.13 4.31 5.21
C ARG A 158 -9.93 5.14 4.76
N ASP A 159 -9.12 4.59 3.87
CA ASP A 159 -7.97 5.27 3.29
C ASP A 159 -8.29 5.82 1.88
N ASP A 160 -8.55 7.12 1.80
CA ASP A 160 -8.87 7.79 0.55
C ASP A 160 -7.66 7.98 -0.40
N PHE A 161 -6.44 7.62 0.04
CA PHE A 161 -5.29 7.56 -0.86
C PHE A 161 -5.56 6.67 -2.09
N TRP A 162 -6.34 5.61 -1.92
CA TRP A 162 -6.66 4.63 -2.96
C TRP A 162 -7.79 5.04 -3.91
N PHE A 163 -8.27 6.28 -3.79
CA PHE A 163 -9.23 6.89 -4.72
C PHE A 163 -8.52 7.79 -5.71
N PHE A 164 -8.39 7.38 -6.96
CA PHE A 164 -7.67 8.09 -8.02
C PHE A 164 -6.20 8.36 -7.70
N THR A 165 -5.55 7.36 -7.09
CA THR A 165 -4.10 7.40 -6.86
C THR A 165 -3.35 7.66 -8.16
N LYS A 166 -2.35 8.54 -8.11
CA LYS A 166 -1.53 8.85 -9.28
C LYS A 166 -0.70 7.63 -9.71
N PRO A 167 -0.51 7.39 -11.01
CA PRO A 167 0.29 6.27 -11.51
C PRO A 167 1.70 6.19 -10.90
N GLU A 168 2.36 7.35 -10.76
CA GLU A 168 3.72 7.45 -10.20
C GLU A 168 3.79 7.07 -8.71
N SER A 169 2.66 7.18 -8.01
CA SER A 169 2.53 6.75 -6.62
C SER A 169 2.08 5.29 -6.53
N PHE A 170 1.13 4.89 -7.37
CA PHE A 170 0.53 3.57 -7.38
C PHE A 170 1.54 2.46 -7.69
N ILE A 171 2.51 2.76 -8.58
CA ILE A 171 3.53 1.81 -9.03
C ILE A 171 4.46 1.32 -7.91
N TYR A 172 4.60 2.03 -6.80
CA TYR A 172 5.43 1.57 -5.70
C TYR A 172 4.87 0.33 -5.00
N SER A 173 3.57 0.15 -5.04
CA SER A 173 2.89 -0.96 -4.36
C SER A 173 2.11 -1.90 -5.28
N HIS A 174 1.82 -1.50 -6.54
CA HIS A 174 0.99 -2.26 -7.47
C HIS A 174 1.62 -2.38 -8.85
N TYR A 175 1.83 -3.60 -9.33
CA TYR A 175 2.28 -3.86 -10.69
C TYR A 175 1.29 -4.79 -11.43
N PRO A 176 0.67 -4.36 -12.54
CA PRO A 176 -0.34 -5.15 -13.25
C PRO A 176 0.29 -6.31 -14.03
N GLU A 177 -0.44 -7.42 -14.18
CA GLU A 177 -0.05 -8.50 -15.11
C GLU A 177 0.08 -8.01 -16.56
N ASN A 178 -0.76 -7.06 -16.95
CA ASN A 178 -0.71 -6.43 -18.26
C ASN A 178 -0.20 -5.00 -18.12
N GLU A 179 1.01 -4.76 -18.60
CA GLU A 179 1.75 -3.49 -18.45
C GLU A 179 0.99 -2.25 -18.96
N LYS A 180 0.03 -2.41 -19.88
CA LYS A 180 -0.84 -1.28 -20.31
C LYS A 180 -1.56 -0.60 -19.15
N TRP A 181 -1.77 -1.35 -18.06
CA TRP A 181 -2.47 -0.87 -16.87
C TRP A 181 -1.56 -0.28 -15.80
N THR A 182 -0.30 0.02 -16.11
CA THR A 182 0.54 0.85 -15.24
C THR A 182 0.09 2.31 -15.28
N LEU A 183 -0.56 2.73 -16.36
CA LEU A 183 -0.99 4.10 -16.65
C LEU A 183 0.15 5.14 -16.59
N LEU A 184 1.40 4.70 -16.56
CA LEU A 184 2.59 5.53 -16.61
C LEU A 184 2.84 6.00 -18.05
N ASP A 185 3.50 7.13 -18.20
CA ASP A 185 3.98 7.66 -19.49
C ASP A 185 5.34 7.07 -19.91
N TYR A 186 5.90 6.17 -19.09
CA TYR A 186 7.10 5.40 -19.35
C TYR A 186 6.87 3.91 -19.04
N ASN A 187 7.74 3.05 -19.59
CA ASN A 187 7.68 1.63 -19.33
C ASN A 187 8.48 1.28 -18.08
N ILE A 188 7.95 0.37 -17.28
CA ILE A 188 8.63 -0.25 -16.15
C ILE A 188 8.36 -1.76 -16.21
N SER A 189 9.40 -2.57 -16.15
CA SER A 189 9.28 -4.03 -16.12
C SER A 189 8.94 -4.54 -14.71
N LYS A 190 8.49 -5.79 -14.62
CA LYS A 190 8.24 -6.46 -13.32
C LYS A 190 9.51 -6.52 -12.48
N ASP A 191 10.68 -6.78 -13.12
CA ASP A 191 11.95 -6.84 -12.41
C ASP A 191 12.35 -5.48 -11.84
N GLU A 192 12.11 -4.39 -12.56
CA GLU A 192 12.32 -3.03 -12.04
C GLU A 192 11.35 -2.69 -10.91
N PHE A 193 10.06 -3.08 -11.05
CA PHE A 193 9.09 -2.95 -9.96
C PHE A 193 9.56 -3.70 -8.69
N ASP A 194 10.06 -4.94 -8.84
CA ASP A 194 10.55 -5.71 -7.71
C ASP A 194 11.75 -5.05 -7.00
N GLN A 195 12.50 -4.24 -7.73
CA GLN A 195 13.64 -3.50 -7.20
C GLN A 195 13.28 -2.13 -6.60
N LEU A 196 12.05 -1.64 -6.77
CA LEU A 196 11.63 -0.40 -6.11
C LEU A 196 11.71 -0.55 -4.57
N PRO A 197 12.05 0.50 -3.84
CA PRO A 197 12.01 0.47 -2.38
C PRO A 197 10.59 0.17 -1.90
N VAL A 198 10.48 -0.49 -0.76
CA VAL A 198 9.17 -0.67 -0.10
C VAL A 198 8.86 0.61 0.65
N ILE A 199 7.77 1.26 0.29
CA ILE A 199 7.32 2.49 0.94
C ILE A 199 6.05 2.25 1.78
N ASN A 200 5.83 3.08 2.78
CA ASN A 200 4.54 3.21 3.43
C ASN A 200 3.75 4.25 2.65
N ASP A 201 2.93 3.79 1.72
CA ASP A 201 2.26 4.65 0.73
C ASP A 201 1.61 5.87 1.36
N ARG A 202 0.78 5.68 2.38
CA ARG A 202 0.09 6.77 3.05
C ARG A 202 1.08 7.78 3.65
N SER A 203 1.95 7.31 4.55
CA SER A 203 2.90 8.19 5.24
C SER A 203 3.87 8.85 4.27
N PHE A 204 4.32 8.13 3.23
CA PHE A 204 5.25 8.65 2.24
C PHE A 204 4.66 9.85 1.48
N PHE A 205 3.42 9.71 0.97
CA PHE A 205 2.81 10.75 0.14
C PHE A 205 2.11 11.84 0.96
N GLU A 206 1.56 11.55 2.14
CA GLU A 206 1.02 12.55 3.06
C GLU A 206 2.13 13.49 3.55
N ASP A 207 3.32 12.96 3.80
CA ASP A 207 4.51 13.75 4.12
C ASP A 207 5.10 14.50 2.94
N GLN A 208 4.42 14.49 1.78
CA GLN A 208 4.83 15.17 0.56
C GLN A 208 6.23 14.76 0.06
N ILE A 209 6.62 13.52 0.35
CA ILE A 209 7.78 12.92 -0.29
C ILE A 209 7.37 12.52 -1.71
N LEU A 210 8.14 12.95 -2.69
CA LEU A 210 7.87 12.65 -4.09
C LEU A 210 8.66 11.45 -4.57
N VAL A 211 9.94 11.38 -4.18
CA VAL A 211 10.86 10.30 -4.54
C VAL A 211 11.87 10.12 -3.42
N ILE A 212 12.32 8.89 -3.22
CA ILE A 212 13.48 8.55 -2.39
C ILE A 212 14.55 7.88 -3.25
N TYR A 213 15.78 8.35 -3.16
CA TYR A 213 16.94 7.76 -3.85
C TYR A 213 17.89 7.10 -2.83
N PRO A 214 18.54 6.00 -3.20
CA PRO A 214 18.44 5.32 -4.49
C PRO A 214 17.05 4.71 -4.70
N ILE A 215 16.56 4.74 -5.94
CA ILE A 215 15.34 4.02 -6.33
C ILE A 215 15.71 2.53 -6.47
N ALA A 216 16.01 1.91 -5.35
CA ALA A 216 16.38 0.51 -5.27
C ALA A 216 16.05 -0.04 -3.89
N GLU A 217 15.48 -1.24 -3.83
CA GLU A 217 15.19 -1.93 -2.57
C GLU A 217 16.46 -2.25 -1.76
N THR A 218 17.57 -2.47 -2.47
CA THR A 218 18.85 -2.88 -1.88
C THR A 218 19.92 -1.83 -2.08
N ILE A 219 20.53 -1.40 -0.99
CA ILE A 219 21.67 -0.49 -0.98
C ILE A 219 22.93 -1.31 -0.71
N VAL A 220 23.88 -1.25 -1.65
CA VAL A 220 25.21 -1.81 -1.48
C VAL A 220 26.10 -0.75 -0.83
N VAL A 221 26.71 -1.08 0.29
CA VAL A 221 27.54 -0.18 1.09
C VAL A 221 28.97 -0.68 1.04
N ASP A 222 29.84 0.19 0.58
CA ASP A 222 31.28 -0.09 0.48
C ASP A 222 31.99 -0.07 1.86
N LYS A 223 33.31 -0.23 1.81
CA LYS A 223 34.18 -0.22 3.01
C LYS A 223 34.15 1.08 3.82
N ASP A 224 33.70 2.21 3.21
CA ASP A 224 33.57 3.49 3.92
C ASP A 224 32.31 3.49 4.82
N ARG A 225 31.42 2.52 4.58
CA ARG A 225 30.21 2.26 5.40
C ARG A 225 29.26 3.45 5.46
N ILE A 226 29.14 4.17 4.33
CA ILE A 226 28.26 5.34 4.22
C ILE A 226 27.06 4.99 3.33
N ILE A 227 25.86 5.16 3.88
CA ILE A 227 24.61 5.17 3.14
C ILE A 227 24.30 6.61 2.73
N LYS A 228 23.94 6.81 1.48
CA LYS A 228 23.49 8.11 0.95
C LYS A 228 22.06 7.98 0.48
N LEU A 229 21.20 8.85 1.01
CA LEU A 229 19.80 8.97 0.62
C LEU A 229 19.54 10.39 0.14
N GLU A 230 18.64 10.50 -0.83
CA GLU A 230 18.08 11.78 -1.26
C GLU A 230 16.55 11.66 -1.19
N LEU A 231 15.91 12.53 -0.44
CA LEU A 231 14.46 12.66 -0.43
C LEU A 231 14.08 13.89 -1.24
N GLN A 232 13.35 13.70 -2.33
CA GLN A 232 12.72 14.79 -3.05
C GLN A 232 11.44 15.20 -2.33
N THR A 233 11.38 16.41 -1.79
CA THR A 233 10.27 16.91 -0.98
C THR A 233 10.15 18.42 -1.05
N LYS A 234 8.92 18.93 -1.02
CA LYS A 234 8.69 20.38 -0.97
C LYS A 234 9.04 21.02 0.38
N ASN A 235 9.17 20.20 1.43
CA ASN A 235 9.54 20.65 2.76
C ASN A 235 10.82 19.96 3.20
N THR A 236 11.95 20.64 3.08
CA THR A 236 13.28 20.12 3.42
C THR A 236 13.66 20.35 4.89
N ASN A 237 12.85 21.10 5.66
CA ASN A 237 13.08 21.32 7.08
C ASN A 237 12.33 20.28 7.92
N ARG A 238 12.76 19.02 7.84
CA ARG A 238 12.13 17.89 8.51
C ARG A 238 13.09 17.10 9.38
N SER A 239 12.55 16.53 10.44
CA SER A 239 13.28 15.58 11.29
C SER A 239 13.35 14.22 10.60
N ILE A 240 14.56 13.74 10.36
CA ILE A 240 14.82 12.42 9.79
C ILE A 240 15.46 11.53 10.85
N SER A 241 15.00 10.29 10.93
CA SER A 241 15.70 9.26 11.68
C SER A 241 15.79 7.95 10.88
N LEU A 242 16.81 7.17 11.14
CA LEU A 242 17.05 5.88 10.51
C LEU A 242 17.09 4.81 11.59
N LEU A 243 16.25 3.79 11.45
CA LEU A 243 16.19 2.67 12.38
C LEU A 243 16.68 1.40 11.67
N GLY A 244 17.84 0.93 12.09
CA GLY A 244 18.33 -0.41 11.68
C GLY A 244 17.61 -1.49 12.47
N TYR A 245 17.50 -2.70 11.89
CA TYR A 245 16.96 -3.87 12.58
C TYR A 245 18.05 -4.55 13.42
N PRO A 246 18.23 -4.13 14.67
CA PRO A 246 19.41 -4.51 15.47
C PRO A 246 19.32 -5.93 16.04
N TRP A 247 18.14 -6.52 16.12
CA TRP A 247 17.96 -7.85 16.71
C TRP A 247 18.67 -8.96 15.91
N GLU A 248 18.72 -8.86 14.56
CA GLU A 248 19.51 -9.78 13.72
C GLU A 248 21.01 -9.64 14.01
N THR A 249 21.46 -8.44 14.34
CA THR A 249 22.85 -8.10 14.63
C THR A 249 23.25 -8.53 16.04
N TYR A 250 22.37 -8.29 17.01
CA TYR A 250 22.61 -8.68 18.41
C TYR A 250 22.65 -10.19 18.54
N ALA A 251 21.72 -10.90 17.93
CA ALA A 251 21.67 -12.35 17.95
C ALA A 251 22.92 -12.98 17.27
N SER A 252 23.31 -12.48 16.10
CA SER A 252 24.50 -12.99 15.39
C SER A 252 25.80 -12.66 16.10
N LYS A 253 25.93 -11.45 16.66
CA LYS A 253 27.13 -10.99 17.36
C LYS A 253 27.37 -11.71 18.68
N ASN A 254 26.31 -12.24 19.31
CA ASN A 254 26.39 -12.93 20.61
C ASN A 254 26.13 -14.45 20.50
N ASN A 255 26.05 -15.01 19.28
CA ASN A 255 25.68 -16.42 19.06
C ASN A 255 24.33 -16.79 19.72
N LEU A 256 23.44 -15.84 19.88
CA LEU A 256 22.13 -16.07 20.46
C LEU A 256 21.18 -16.60 19.39
N LYS A 257 20.58 -17.75 19.67
CA LYS A 257 19.43 -18.23 18.90
C LYS A 257 18.20 -17.47 19.40
N PHE A 258 17.48 -16.83 18.47
CA PHE A 258 16.25 -16.15 18.84
C PHE A 258 15.26 -17.17 19.41
N PRO A 259 14.66 -16.93 20.58
CA PRO A 259 13.70 -17.85 21.16
C PRO A 259 12.46 -17.98 20.24
N SER A 260 11.87 -19.16 20.21
CA SER A 260 10.55 -19.36 19.63
C SER A 260 9.49 -18.53 20.39
N ASP A 261 8.34 -18.27 19.79
CA ASP A 261 7.25 -17.50 20.44
C ASP A 261 6.87 -18.09 21.81
N ALA A 262 6.87 -19.42 21.92
CA ALA A 262 6.59 -20.13 23.17
C ALA A 262 7.70 -19.97 24.24
N GLU A 263 8.93 -19.77 23.84
CA GLU A 263 10.05 -19.48 24.72
C GLU A 263 10.08 -17.99 25.09
N TYR A 264 9.83 -17.12 24.10
CA TYR A 264 9.78 -15.66 24.30
C TYR A 264 8.70 -15.25 25.30
N SER A 265 7.52 -15.86 25.23
CA SER A 265 6.41 -15.61 26.16
C SER A 265 6.70 -15.96 27.63
N LYS A 266 7.78 -16.74 27.89
CA LYS A 266 8.21 -17.14 29.23
C LYS A 266 9.35 -16.30 29.79
N LEU A 267 9.90 -15.37 28.98
CA LEU A 267 10.98 -14.52 29.44
C LEU A 267 10.44 -13.46 30.42
N SER A 268 11.30 -13.12 31.40
CA SER A 268 11.06 -11.95 32.22
C SER A 268 11.13 -10.68 31.37
N ALA A 269 10.53 -9.58 31.84
CA ALA A 269 10.60 -8.27 31.16
C ALA A 269 12.06 -7.82 30.93
N GLU A 270 12.98 -8.13 31.85
CA GLU A 270 14.39 -7.79 31.72
C GLU A 270 15.10 -8.64 30.66
N GLU A 271 14.80 -9.94 30.56
CA GLU A 271 15.32 -10.81 29.52
C GLU A 271 14.76 -10.46 28.15
N ALA A 272 13.46 -10.22 28.04
CA ALA A 272 12.82 -9.75 26.79
C ALA A 272 13.40 -8.40 26.33
N ALA A 273 13.69 -7.49 27.27
CA ALA A 273 14.32 -6.20 26.96
C ALA A 273 15.72 -6.37 26.37
N ARG A 274 16.48 -7.41 26.75
CA ARG A 274 17.80 -7.70 26.14
C ARG A 274 17.69 -8.09 24.68
N TYR A 275 16.67 -8.89 24.32
CA TYR A 275 16.41 -9.23 22.92
C TYR A 275 15.90 -8.03 22.11
N ASN A 276 15.15 -7.13 22.76
CA ASN A 276 14.60 -5.90 22.16
C ASN A 276 15.53 -4.68 22.31
N GLN A 277 16.76 -4.87 22.82
CA GLN A 277 17.71 -3.77 22.96
C GLN A 277 18.05 -3.22 21.59
N VAL A 278 17.57 -2.01 21.32
CA VAL A 278 17.91 -1.25 20.11
C VAL A 278 19.37 -0.86 20.18
N ILE A 279 20.21 -1.54 19.38
CA ILE A 279 21.60 -1.12 19.17
C ILE A 279 21.57 -0.16 18.00
N PRO A 280 21.98 1.11 18.17
CA PRO A 280 22.10 2.02 17.04
C PRO A 280 22.99 1.39 15.97
N SER A 281 22.39 1.10 14.81
CA SER A 281 23.09 0.47 13.67
C SER A 281 23.45 1.49 12.61
N LEU A 282 22.91 2.70 12.73
CA LEU A 282 23.07 3.82 11.81
C LEU A 282 23.20 5.11 12.62
N GLU A 283 24.09 5.97 12.15
CA GLU A 283 24.27 7.34 12.66
C GLU A 283 24.20 8.31 11.50
N ILE A 284 23.24 9.24 11.53
CA ILE A 284 23.17 10.33 10.54
C ILE A 284 24.34 11.28 10.80
N ILE A 285 25.25 11.35 9.86
CA ILE A 285 26.45 12.20 9.92
C ILE A 285 26.30 13.49 9.11
N LYS A 286 25.32 13.53 8.20
CA LYS A 286 24.99 14.70 7.40
C LYS A 286 23.51 14.71 7.06
N GLN A 287 22.90 15.88 7.18
CA GLN A 287 21.57 16.19 6.67
C GLN A 287 21.60 17.61 6.11
N GLU A 288 21.38 17.76 4.82
CA GLU A 288 21.54 19.02 4.10
C GLU A 288 20.39 19.26 3.13
N PRO A 289 19.64 20.36 3.30
CA PRO A 289 18.65 20.78 2.33
C PRO A 289 19.36 21.42 1.10
N ILE A 290 18.99 20.97 -0.10
CA ILE A 290 19.44 21.52 -1.37
C ILE A 290 18.23 21.64 -2.28
N ASP A 291 17.79 22.86 -2.55
CA ASP A 291 16.57 23.17 -3.32
C ASP A 291 15.33 22.41 -2.76
N ASP A 292 14.71 21.55 -3.56
CA ASP A 292 13.56 20.71 -3.20
C ASP A 292 13.98 19.29 -2.74
N LYS A 293 15.23 19.13 -2.30
CA LYS A 293 15.82 17.85 -1.90
C LYS A 293 16.41 17.93 -0.50
N LEU A 294 16.34 16.82 0.20
CA LEU A 294 17.03 16.61 1.46
C LEU A 294 18.05 15.48 1.29
N LEU A 295 19.33 15.85 1.35
CA LEU A 295 20.43 14.89 1.28
C LEU A 295 20.77 14.38 2.67
N ILE A 296 20.89 13.05 2.81
CA ILE A 296 21.19 12.38 4.08
C ILE A 296 22.37 11.46 3.86
N GLU A 297 23.39 11.60 4.70
CA GLU A 297 24.47 10.62 4.80
C GLU A 297 24.44 9.99 6.18
N ALA A 298 24.45 8.66 6.21
CA ALA A 298 24.46 7.90 7.45
C ALA A 298 25.57 6.87 7.48
N LYS A 299 26.27 6.79 8.59
CA LYS A 299 27.30 5.80 8.84
C LYS A 299 26.70 4.53 9.40
N VAL A 300 27.03 3.39 8.80
CA VAL A 300 26.69 2.07 9.34
C VAL A 300 27.65 1.76 10.49
N THR A 301 27.13 1.67 11.70
CA THR A 301 27.89 1.43 12.94
C THR A 301 27.92 -0.04 13.35
N SER A 302 27.10 -0.89 12.73
CA SER A 302 26.98 -2.32 13.01
C SER A 302 27.41 -3.16 11.82
N GLU A 303 28.11 -4.28 12.07
CA GLU A 303 28.57 -5.20 11.02
C GLU A 303 27.47 -6.11 10.46
N GLY A 304 26.39 -6.27 11.18
CA GLY A 304 25.29 -7.17 10.78
C GLY A 304 24.05 -6.48 10.27
N LEU A 305 24.11 -5.17 9.97
CA LEU A 305 22.95 -4.47 9.44
C LEU A 305 22.54 -5.05 8.08
N LYS A 306 21.31 -5.56 7.98
CA LYS A 306 20.75 -6.10 6.73
C LYS A 306 19.57 -5.32 6.22
N LYS A 307 18.92 -4.53 7.09
CA LYS A 307 17.72 -3.74 6.77
C LYS A 307 17.69 -2.49 7.62
N PHE A 308 17.09 -1.45 7.09
CA PHE A 308 16.74 -0.26 7.87
C PHE A 308 15.48 0.40 7.34
N GLU A 309 14.86 1.19 8.19
CA GLU A 309 13.72 2.04 7.88
C GLU A 309 14.10 3.50 7.96
N VAL A 310 13.47 4.30 7.11
CA VAL A 310 13.56 5.76 7.07
C VAL A 310 12.30 6.33 7.70
N TYR A 311 12.49 7.21 8.67
CA TYR A 311 11.41 7.92 9.35
C TYR A 311 11.50 9.42 9.04
N VAL A 312 10.35 10.02 8.77
CA VAL A 312 10.17 11.46 8.64
C VAL A 312 9.15 11.90 9.69
N GLU A 313 9.49 12.86 10.53
CA GLU A 313 8.65 13.36 11.64
C GLU A 313 8.09 12.20 12.52
N GLY A 314 8.85 11.13 12.67
CA GLY A 314 8.44 9.96 13.45
C GLY A 314 7.60 8.93 12.70
N ASN A 315 7.19 9.18 11.45
CA ASN A 315 6.47 8.23 10.61
C ASN A 315 7.44 7.43 9.75
N ALA A 316 7.29 6.10 9.75
CA ALA A 316 8.04 5.23 8.86
C ALA A 316 7.56 5.44 7.41
N ILE A 317 8.47 5.81 6.51
CA ILE A 317 8.14 6.13 5.11
C ILE A 317 8.70 5.15 4.10
N ALA A 318 9.87 4.59 4.36
CA ALA A 318 10.53 3.64 3.44
C ALA A 318 11.42 2.66 4.19
N LYS A 319 11.65 1.49 3.59
CA LYS A 319 12.60 0.50 4.10
C LYS A 319 13.46 -0.06 2.98
N PHE A 320 14.68 -0.39 3.35
CA PHE A 320 15.73 -0.86 2.45
C PHE A 320 16.43 -2.10 3.00
N LYS A 321 16.91 -2.95 2.10
CA LYS A 321 17.94 -3.95 2.37
C LYS A 321 19.32 -3.32 2.33
N VAL A 322 20.27 -3.91 3.03
CA VAL A 322 21.66 -3.49 3.00
C VAL A 322 22.56 -4.70 2.74
N ILE A 323 23.51 -4.53 1.82
CA ILE A 323 24.62 -5.45 1.59
C ILE A 323 25.89 -4.67 1.93
N LEU A 324 26.66 -5.20 2.89
CA LEU A 324 27.98 -4.65 3.26
C LEU A 324 29.05 -5.43 2.49
N GLU A 325 29.89 -4.71 1.72
CA GLU A 325 31.06 -5.26 1.02
C GLU A 325 32.33 -5.24 1.87
#